data_6c640fd9dfc60c94f50bc2c9430edfe0
#
_entry.id   6c640fd9dfc60c94f50bc2c9430edfe0
#
_cell.length_a   1.000
_cell.length_b   1.000
_cell.length_c   1.000
_cell.angle_alpha   90.00
_cell.angle_beta   90.00
_cell.angle_gamma   90.00
#
_symmetry.space_group_name_H-M   'P 1'
#
loop_
_entity.id
_entity.type
_entity.pdbx_description
1 polymer ?
#
loop_
_entity_poly.entity_id
_entity_poly.type
_entity_poly.pdbx_seq_one_letter_code
_entity_poly.pdbx_strand_id
1 'polypeptide(L)'
;RHANLGESQFACPPLNLRNELTAAEHTPQIVESDPVLLWQDEADTAAFAQRMAQLPALRNAFIALQGDLGAGKTTLVRHLLRALGVQGRIKSPTYAVVEPHEGAEGLQAWHFDFYRFSDPREWEDAGFRDIFASPGLKLAEWPDKAAAMLPTPDLVLRLDVNADDTRTVHLHAGTAAGQALLAGIKA
;
A
#
# COMPACT_ATOMS: atom_id res chain seq x y z
N ARG A 1 -50.90 69.61 17.64
CA ARG A 1 -51.92 68.59 17.92
C ARG A 1 -51.21 67.22 18.02
N HIS A 2 -51.40 66.70 19.19
CA HIS A 2 -50.66 65.55 19.72
C HIS A 2 -50.96 64.25 18.99
N ALA A 3 -49.94 63.43 18.79
CA ALA A 3 -50.05 61.99 18.57
C ALA A 3 -49.02 61.26 19.44
N ASN A 4 -49.55 60.38 20.23
CA ASN A 4 -48.97 59.67 21.33
C ASN A 4 -48.16 58.44 20.75
N LEU A 5 -46.93 58.26 21.21
CA LEU A 5 -46.06 57.15 20.82
C LEU A 5 -46.27 56.04 21.84
N GLY A 6 -46.79 54.92 21.39
CA GLY A 6 -46.87 53.70 22.17
C GLY A 6 -45.53 52.97 22.19
N GLU A 7 -44.96 52.76 23.37
CA GLU A 7 -43.82 51.94 23.65
C GLU A 7 -44.20 50.45 23.53
N SER A 8 -43.51 49.71 22.60
CA SER A 8 -43.60 48.28 22.52
C SER A 8 -42.36 47.67 23.21
N GLN A 9 -42.63 47.09 24.37
CA GLN A 9 -41.63 46.31 25.12
C GLN A 9 -41.42 44.97 24.45
N PHE A 10 -40.28 44.80 23.87
CA PHE A 10 -39.78 43.45 23.47
C PHE A 10 -39.04 42.82 24.66
N ALA A 11 -39.70 41.90 25.32
CA ALA A 11 -39.06 41.03 26.31
C ALA A 11 -38.24 39.95 25.60
N CYS A 12 -36.94 39.94 25.87
CA CYS A 12 -36.04 38.89 25.44
C CYS A 12 -36.25 37.67 26.34
N PRO A 13 -36.43 36.44 25.80
CA PRO A 13 -36.44 35.25 26.63
C PRO A 13 -35.04 34.88 27.08
N PRO A 14 -34.85 34.26 28.25
CA PRO A 14 -33.54 33.89 28.75
C PRO A 14 -32.93 32.75 27.96
N LEU A 15 -31.68 32.92 27.51
CA LEU A 15 -30.83 31.91 26.93
C LEU A 15 -30.53 30.80 27.96
N ASN A 16 -31.12 29.65 27.74
CA ASN A 16 -30.87 28.47 28.53
C ASN A 16 -29.61 27.77 27.97
N LEU A 17 -28.43 28.20 28.43
CA LEU A 17 -27.14 27.58 28.17
C LEU A 17 -27.01 26.32 29.03
N ARG A 18 -27.63 25.23 28.60
CA ARG A 18 -27.17 23.88 28.97
C ARG A 18 -26.28 23.35 27.84
N ASN A 19 -25.00 23.68 27.90
CA ASN A 19 -23.96 22.97 27.22
C ASN A 19 -23.86 21.56 27.84
N GLU A 20 -24.59 20.62 27.29
CA GLU A 20 -24.21 19.22 27.41
C GLU A 20 -23.04 18.97 26.47
N LEU A 21 -21.84 19.17 27.01
CA LEU A 21 -20.61 18.57 26.47
C LEU A 21 -20.78 17.07 26.61
N THR A 22 -21.32 16.44 25.56
CA THR A 22 -21.09 15.01 25.35
C THR A 22 -19.60 14.85 25.12
N ALA A 23 -18.89 14.43 26.16
CA ALA A 23 -17.56 13.90 26.05
C ALA A 23 -17.65 12.73 25.06
N ALA A 24 -17.22 12.96 23.82
CA ALA A 24 -16.92 11.87 22.90
C ALA A 24 -15.84 11.04 23.60
N GLU A 25 -16.23 9.87 24.09
CA GLU A 25 -15.31 8.88 24.60
C GLU A 25 -14.31 8.58 23.48
N HIS A 26 -13.16 9.19 23.59
CA HIS A 26 -12.01 8.89 22.75
C HIS A 26 -11.50 7.54 23.23
N THR A 27 -12.13 6.47 22.75
CA THR A 27 -11.57 5.12 22.89
C THR A 27 -10.21 5.16 22.21
N PRO A 28 -9.09 4.96 22.93
CA PRO A 28 -7.79 4.90 22.29
C PRO A 28 -7.83 3.76 21.30
N GLN A 29 -7.79 4.09 19.99
CA GLN A 29 -7.53 3.09 18.98
C GLN A 29 -6.16 2.53 19.28
N ILE A 30 -6.12 1.25 19.63
CA ILE A 30 -4.87 0.48 19.69
C ILE A 30 -4.37 0.48 18.25
N VAL A 31 -3.39 1.33 17.98
CA VAL A 31 -2.62 1.25 16.74
C VAL A 31 -1.81 -0.03 16.87
N GLU A 32 -2.34 -1.10 16.30
CA GLU A 32 -1.62 -2.36 16.20
C GLU A 32 -0.33 -2.05 15.45
N SER A 33 0.81 -2.27 16.10
CA SER A 33 2.10 -2.00 15.46
C SER A 33 2.20 -2.85 14.19
N ASP A 34 2.68 -2.23 13.12
CA ASP A 34 2.91 -2.91 11.86
C ASP A 34 3.73 -4.19 12.08
N PRO A 35 3.34 -5.32 11.44
CA PRO A 35 4.05 -6.58 11.64
C PRO A 35 5.50 -6.49 11.16
N VAL A 36 6.39 -7.12 11.91
CA VAL A 36 7.80 -7.26 11.56
C VAL A 36 8.13 -8.73 11.49
N LEU A 37 8.72 -9.17 10.37
CA LEU A 37 9.15 -10.54 10.14
C LEU A 37 10.68 -10.58 10.09
N LEU A 38 11.25 -11.71 10.49
CA LEU A 38 12.66 -12.02 10.31
C LEU A 38 12.78 -13.18 9.33
N TRP A 39 13.47 -12.97 8.21
CA TRP A 39 13.82 -14.01 7.25
C TRP A 39 15.28 -14.40 7.43
N GLN A 40 15.53 -15.67 7.72
CA GLN A 40 16.86 -16.20 7.93
C GLN A 40 17.61 -16.37 6.59
N ASP A 41 16.88 -16.78 5.56
CA ASP A 41 17.42 -17.08 4.24
C ASP A 41 16.38 -16.92 3.12
N GLU A 42 16.74 -17.35 1.91
CA GLU A 42 15.85 -17.30 0.74
C GLU A 42 14.65 -18.27 0.87
N ALA A 43 14.75 -19.33 1.66
CA ALA A 43 13.65 -20.26 1.87
C ALA A 43 12.50 -19.60 2.63
N ASP A 44 12.80 -18.71 3.60
CA ASP A 44 11.79 -17.91 4.29
C ASP A 44 11.11 -16.94 3.34
N THR A 45 11.87 -16.32 2.43
CA THR A 45 11.32 -15.47 1.35
C THR A 45 10.36 -16.26 0.46
N ALA A 46 10.75 -17.47 0.06
CA ALA A 46 9.92 -18.34 -0.77
C ALA A 46 8.65 -18.79 -0.04
N ALA A 47 8.75 -19.17 1.24
CA ALA A 47 7.61 -19.56 2.07
C ALA A 47 6.62 -18.41 2.25
N PHE A 48 7.12 -17.20 2.49
CA PHE A 48 6.30 -15.99 2.56
C PHE A 48 5.57 -15.71 1.24
N ALA A 49 6.29 -15.79 0.12
CA ALA A 49 5.70 -15.61 -1.20
C ALA A 49 4.59 -16.63 -1.50
N GLN A 50 4.79 -17.90 -1.14
CA GLN A 50 3.79 -18.94 -1.28
C GLN A 50 2.53 -18.65 -0.46
N ARG A 51 2.67 -18.19 0.78
CA ARG A 51 1.51 -17.79 1.61
C ARG A 51 0.76 -16.60 0.99
N MET A 52 1.48 -15.57 0.57
CA MET A 52 0.86 -14.41 -0.10
C MET A 52 0.08 -14.83 -1.35
N ALA A 53 0.63 -15.75 -2.15
CA ALA A 53 -0.01 -16.20 -3.40
C ALA A 53 -1.37 -16.89 -3.18
N GLN A 54 -1.65 -17.39 -1.96
CA GLN A 54 -2.93 -17.99 -1.61
C GLN A 54 -4.02 -16.96 -1.24
N LEU A 55 -3.63 -15.70 -1.05
CA LEU A 55 -4.56 -14.65 -0.60
C LEU A 55 -5.34 -14.06 -1.79
N PRO A 56 -6.69 -14.19 -1.82
CA PRO A 56 -7.49 -13.65 -2.93
C PRO A 56 -7.29 -12.14 -3.14
N ALA A 57 -7.08 -11.38 -2.06
CA ALA A 57 -6.86 -9.94 -2.12
C ALA A 57 -5.59 -9.55 -2.90
N LEU A 58 -4.61 -10.48 -3.05
CA LEU A 58 -3.39 -10.21 -3.78
C LEU A 58 -3.61 -9.99 -5.28
N ARG A 59 -4.63 -10.63 -5.88
CA ARG A 59 -4.83 -10.66 -7.35
C ARG A 59 -4.97 -9.27 -7.99
N ASN A 60 -5.43 -8.28 -7.24
CA ASN A 60 -5.61 -6.90 -7.71
C ASN A 60 -4.86 -5.88 -6.85
N ALA A 61 -3.96 -6.34 -6.01
CA ALA A 61 -3.23 -5.47 -5.09
C ALA A 61 -2.09 -4.70 -5.77
N PHE A 62 -1.77 -3.56 -5.21
CA PHE A 62 -0.51 -2.87 -5.46
C PHE A 62 0.43 -3.06 -4.26
N ILE A 63 1.54 -3.77 -4.49
CA ILE A 63 2.58 -4.05 -3.51
C ILE A 63 3.82 -3.21 -3.82
N ALA A 64 4.23 -2.38 -2.88
CA ALA A 64 5.44 -1.58 -2.97
C ALA A 64 6.58 -2.23 -2.17
N LEU A 65 7.76 -2.35 -2.79
CA LEU A 65 8.94 -3.01 -2.24
C LEU A 65 10.06 -1.98 -2.03
N GLN A 66 10.37 -1.70 -0.78
CA GLN A 66 11.44 -0.80 -0.36
C GLN A 66 12.63 -1.59 0.18
N GLY A 67 13.79 -0.98 0.18
CA GLY A 67 15.04 -1.55 0.70
C GLY A 67 16.20 -1.31 -0.24
N ASP A 68 17.41 -1.43 0.29
CA ASP A 68 18.65 -1.17 -0.42
C ASP A 68 18.89 -2.15 -1.59
N LEU A 69 19.87 -1.83 -2.42
CA LEU A 69 20.33 -2.74 -3.46
C LEU A 69 20.83 -4.05 -2.82
N GLY A 70 20.35 -5.18 -3.31
CA GLY A 70 20.68 -6.49 -2.74
C GLY A 70 19.81 -6.92 -1.53
N ALA A 71 18.85 -6.11 -1.09
CA ALA A 71 17.98 -6.48 0.03
C ALA A 71 17.08 -7.69 -0.23
N GLY A 72 16.88 -8.09 -1.50
CA GLY A 72 16.07 -9.26 -1.85
C GLY A 72 14.71 -8.95 -2.48
N LYS A 73 14.44 -7.69 -2.86
CA LYS A 73 13.18 -7.28 -3.49
C LYS A 73 12.85 -8.09 -4.73
N THR A 74 13.76 -8.16 -5.69
CA THR A 74 13.59 -8.96 -6.93
C THR A 74 13.48 -10.46 -6.63
N THR A 75 14.16 -10.95 -5.59
CA THR A 75 14.05 -12.35 -5.14
C THR A 75 12.63 -12.64 -4.67
N LEU A 76 12.06 -11.78 -3.83
CA LEU A 76 10.66 -11.89 -3.40
C LEU A 76 9.69 -11.86 -4.58
N VAL A 77 9.84 -10.90 -5.49
CA VAL A 77 9.00 -10.81 -6.70
C VAL A 77 9.07 -12.10 -7.52
N ARG A 78 10.26 -12.65 -7.70
CA ARG A 78 10.46 -13.91 -8.44
C ARG A 78 9.72 -15.06 -7.79
N HIS A 79 9.85 -15.24 -6.49
CA HIS A 79 9.16 -16.30 -5.77
C HIS A 79 7.65 -16.12 -5.81
N LEU A 80 7.17 -14.88 -5.66
CA LEU A 80 5.74 -14.59 -5.69
C LEU A 80 5.12 -14.86 -7.06
N LEU A 81 5.73 -14.37 -8.14
CA LEU A 81 5.27 -14.63 -9.51
C LEU A 81 5.31 -16.12 -9.85
N ARG A 82 6.33 -16.86 -9.37
CA ARG A 82 6.40 -18.32 -9.51
C ARG A 82 5.26 -19.02 -8.79
N ALA A 83 4.98 -18.62 -7.55
CA ALA A 83 3.88 -19.17 -6.75
C ALA A 83 2.50 -18.89 -7.39
N LEU A 84 2.39 -17.79 -8.13
CA LEU A 84 1.21 -17.41 -8.92
C LEU A 84 1.14 -18.09 -10.30
N GLY A 85 2.06 -18.98 -10.63
CA GLY A 85 2.03 -19.78 -11.86
C GLY A 85 2.71 -19.13 -13.06
N VAL A 86 3.43 -18.01 -12.90
CA VAL A 86 4.20 -17.39 -14.00
C VAL A 86 5.33 -18.33 -14.42
N GLN A 87 5.41 -18.60 -15.72
CA GLN A 87 6.42 -19.47 -16.32
C GLN A 87 7.56 -18.65 -16.94
N GLY A 88 8.65 -19.33 -17.32
CA GLY A 88 9.78 -18.69 -17.99
C GLY A 88 10.72 -17.94 -17.03
N ARG A 89 11.58 -17.09 -17.57
CA ARG A 89 12.59 -16.37 -16.79
C ARG A 89 12.03 -15.05 -16.26
N ILE A 90 12.09 -14.84 -14.96
CA ILE A 90 11.71 -13.60 -14.30
C ILE A 90 12.97 -12.85 -13.90
N LYS A 91 13.13 -11.62 -14.41
CA LYS A 91 14.24 -10.70 -14.11
C LYS A 91 13.68 -9.39 -13.61
N SER A 92 14.51 -8.57 -12.94
CA SER A 92 14.15 -7.18 -12.68
C SER A 92 14.12 -6.39 -14.00
N PRO A 93 13.05 -5.61 -14.26
CA PRO A 93 12.95 -4.74 -15.44
C PRO A 93 13.68 -3.40 -15.27
N THR A 94 14.87 -3.39 -14.67
CA THR A 94 15.63 -2.15 -14.35
C THR A 94 15.82 -1.22 -15.55
N TYR A 95 15.85 -1.75 -16.77
CA TYR A 95 15.99 -0.95 -17.99
C TYR A 95 14.66 -0.70 -18.70
N ALA A 96 13.73 -1.66 -18.65
CA ALA A 96 12.42 -1.53 -19.28
C ALA A 96 11.38 -0.84 -18.39
N VAL A 97 11.71 -0.64 -17.12
CA VAL A 97 10.89 -0.09 -16.05
C VAL A 97 9.70 -0.98 -15.68
N VAL A 98 9.04 -1.63 -16.64
CA VAL A 98 7.91 -2.54 -16.39
C VAL A 98 8.03 -3.79 -17.26
N GLU A 99 7.65 -4.95 -16.68
CA GLU A 99 7.49 -6.22 -17.38
C GLU A 99 6.13 -6.84 -17.04
N PRO A 100 5.27 -7.10 -18.04
CA PRO A 100 4.01 -7.79 -17.84
C PRO A 100 4.25 -9.30 -17.71
N HIS A 101 3.44 -9.94 -16.85
CA HIS A 101 3.44 -11.38 -16.64
C HIS A 101 2.02 -11.91 -16.64
N GLU A 102 1.86 -13.14 -17.13
CA GLU A 102 0.63 -13.88 -17.03
C GLU A 102 0.83 -15.09 -16.11
N GLY A 103 0.01 -15.18 -15.07
CA GLY A 103 0.01 -16.26 -14.11
C GLY A 103 -1.10 -17.27 -14.37
N ALA A 104 -1.27 -18.20 -13.45
CA ALA A 104 -2.37 -19.16 -13.48
C ALA A 104 -3.74 -18.47 -13.42
N GLU A 105 -4.77 -19.13 -13.99
CA GLU A 105 -6.15 -18.65 -13.98
C GLU A 105 -6.34 -17.25 -14.60
N GLY A 106 -5.51 -16.90 -15.59
CA GLY A 106 -5.59 -15.62 -16.29
C GLY A 106 -5.16 -14.42 -15.43
N LEU A 107 -4.40 -14.63 -14.36
CA LEU A 107 -3.86 -13.55 -13.56
C LEU A 107 -2.95 -12.67 -14.40
N GLN A 108 -3.27 -11.37 -14.46
CA GLN A 108 -2.36 -10.37 -14.99
C GLN A 108 -1.51 -9.79 -13.86
N ALA A 109 -0.20 -9.69 -14.06
CA ALA A 109 0.71 -9.07 -13.11
C ALA A 109 1.71 -8.17 -13.83
N TRP A 110 2.05 -7.06 -13.22
CA TRP A 110 3.07 -6.14 -13.71
C TRP A 110 4.16 -5.98 -12.67
N HIS A 111 5.40 -6.22 -13.08
CA HIS A 111 6.59 -6.00 -12.28
C HIS A 111 7.25 -4.69 -12.71
N PHE A 112 7.31 -3.71 -11.83
CA PHE A 112 7.97 -2.43 -12.01
C PHE A 112 9.29 -2.39 -11.25
N ASP A 113 10.31 -1.76 -11.83
CA ASP A 113 11.53 -1.38 -11.15
C ASP A 113 11.88 0.07 -11.49
N PHE A 114 11.67 0.97 -10.53
CA PHE A 114 11.89 2.40 -10.69
C PHE A 114 13.32 2.85 -10.34
N TYR A 115 14.26 1.93 -10.14
CA TYR A 115 15.63 2.28 -9.74
C TYR A 115 16.28 3.35 -10.62
N ARG A 116 16.10 3.26 -11.94
CA ARG A 116 16.63 4.20 -12.94
C ARG A 116 15.63 5.25 -13.40
N PHE A 117 14.42 5.22 -12.86
CA PHE A 117 13.39 6.17 -13.23
C PHE A 117 13.76 7.58 -12.76
N SER A 118 13.75 8.56 -13.66
CA SER A 118 14.17 9.93 -13.35
C SER A 118 13.33 11.02 -14.02
N ASP A 119 12.61 10.71 -15.11
CA ASP A 119 11.81 11.68 -15.84
C ASP A 119 10.30 11.38 -15.67
N PRO A 120 9.53 12.31 -15.05
CA PRO A 120 8.08 12.16 -14.94
C PRO A 120 7.34 11.95 -16.27
N ARG A 121 7.91 12.42 -17.41
CA ARG A 121 7.32 12.21 -18.74
C ARG A 121 7.31 10.73 -19.15
N GLU A 122 8.28 9.96 -18.70
CA GLU A 122 8.30 8.51 -18.95
C GLU A 122 7.04 7.83 -18.39
N TRP A 123 6.48 8.36 -17.32
CA TRP A 123 5.25 7.84 -16.70
C TRP A 123 4.04 8.00 -17.64
N GLU A 124 3.90 9.16 -18.27
CA GLU A 124 2.78 9.46 -19.16
C GLU A 124 2.95 8.72 -20.49
N ASP A 125 4.14 8.79 -21.08
CA ASP A 125 4.45 8.19 -22.38
C ASP A 125 4.33 6.66 -22.38
N ALA A 126 4.67 6.02 -21.26
CA ALA A 126 4.59 4.56 -21.12
C ALA A 126 3.20 4.05 -20.68
N GLY A 127 2.23 4.92 -20.45
CA GLY A 127 0.87 4.52 -20.08
C GLY A 127 0.75 3.86 -18.69
N PHE A 128 1.67 4.16 -17.77
CA PHE A 128 1.68 3.53 -16.43
C PHE A 128 0.41 3.84 -15.65
N ARG A 129 -0.19 5.02 -15.83
CA ARG A 129 -1.48 5.38 -15.21
C ARG A 129 -2.56 4.36 -15.54
N ASP A 130 -2.66 3.94 -16.80
CA ASP A 130 -3.67 2.99 -17.25
C ASP A 130 -3.40 1.59 -16.67
N ILE A 131 -2.13 1.20 -16.56
CA ILE A 131 -1.75 -0.06 -15.91
C ILE A 131 -2.18 -0.06 -14.44
N PHE A 132 -1.90 1.01 -13.70
CA PHE A 132 -2.31 1.09 -12.29
C PHE A 132 -3.83 1.16 -12.11
N ALA A 133 -4.57 1.70 -13.07
CA ALA A 133 -6.04 1.72 -13.08
C ALA A 133 -6.67 0.37 -13.52
N SER A 134 -5.91 -0.49 -14.17
CA SER A 134 -6.41 -1.80 -14.67
C SER A 134 -6.47 -2.85 -13.55
N PRO A 135 -7.32 -3.89 -13.67
CA PRO A 135 -7.26 -5.05 -12.80
C PRO A 135 -5.92 -5.77 -12.89
N GLY A 136 -5.53 -6.48 -11.83
CA GLY A 136 -4.32 -7.30 -11.76
C GLY A 136 -3.32 -6.84 -10.71
N LEU A 137 -2.34 -7.68 -10.44
CA LEU A 137 -1.29 -7.45 -9.43
C LEU A 137 -0.23 -6.47 -9.94
N LYS A 138 0.13 -5.47 -9.15
CA LYS A 138 1.27 -4.58 -9.40
C LYS A 138 2.31 -4.76 -8.32
N LEU A 139 3.54 -5.04 -8.73
CA LEU A 139 4.70 -5.18 -7.84
C LEU A 139 5.70 -4.11 -8.24
N ALA A 140 6.05 -3.20 -7.35
CA ALA A 140 6.97 -2.10 -7.66
C ALA A 140 8.17 -2.08 -6.73
N GLU A 141 9.36 -2.24 -7.30
CA GLU A 141 10.64 -2.01 -6.62
C GLU A 141 11.02 -0.52 -6.74
N TRP A 142 11.67 0.03 -5.72
CA TRP A 142 12.08 1.44 -5.63
C TRP A 142 10.93 2.44 -5.82
N PRO A 143 9.79 2.27 -5.13
CA PRO A 143 8.61 3.10 -5.32
C PRO A 143 8.87 4.58 -5.02
N ASP A 144 9.83 4.90 -4.16
CA ASP A 144 10.18 6.27 -3.77
C ASP A 144 10.65 7.13 -4.96
N LYS A 145 11.22 6.49 -6.00
CA LYS A 145 11.64 7.18 -7.23
C LYS A 145 10.47 7.72 -8.06
N ALA A 146 9.30 7.13 -7.92
CA ALA A 146 8.07 7.51 -8.62
C ALA A 146 6.94 7.94 -7.67
N ALA A 147 7.24 8.21 -6.40
CA ALA A 147 6.25 8.41 -5.33
C ALA A 147 5.17 9.47 -5.65
N ALA A 148 5.54 10.55 -6.35
CA ALA A 148 4.59 11.61 -6.71
C ALA A 148 3.53 11.17 -7.74
N MET A 149 3.74 10.05 -8.44
CA MET A 149 2.89 9.56 -9.53
C MET A 149 2.18 8.25 -9.19
N LEU A 150 2.71 7.50 -8.22
CA LEU A 150 2.14 6.23 -7.79
C LEU A 150 0.87 6.45 -6.96
N PRO A 151 -0.16 5.60 -7.12
CA PRO A 151 -1.25 5.55 -6.17
C PRO A 151 -0.76 5.06 -4.80
N THR A 152 -1.59 5.19 -3.77
CA THR A 152 -1.30 4.61 -2.45
C THR A 152 -1.15 3.09 -2.57
N PRO A 153 -0.01 2.50 -2.19
CA PRO A 153 0.15 1.05 -2.17
C PRO A 153 -0.83 0.39 -1.20
N ASP A 154 -1.36 -0.78 -1.58
CA ASP A 154 -2.15 -1.58 -0.66
C ASP A 154 -1.27 -2.11 0.48
N LEU A 155 -0.09 -2.62 0.13
CA LEU A 155 0.87 -3.12 1.10
C LEU A 155 2.27 -2.64 0.73
N VAL A 156 3.00 -2.12 1.71
CA VAL A 156 4.43 -1.80 1.61
C VAL A 156 5.22 -2.86 2.36
N LEU A 157 6.22 -3.44 1.72
CA LEU A 157 7.23 -4.28 2.34
C LEU A 157 8.58 -3.56 2.31
N ARG A 158 9.13 -3.24 3.48
CA ARG A 158 10.49 -2.73 3.58
C ARG A 158 11.42 -3.83 4.06
N LEU A 159 12.42 -4.13 3.26
CA LEU A 159 13.43 -5.16 3.49
C LEU A 159 14.73 -4.51 3.93
N ASP A 160 15.16 -4.78 5.15
CA ASP A 160 16.43 -4.32 5.71
C ASP A 160 17.37 -5.52 5.87
N VAL A 161 18.61 -5.40 5.37
CA VAL A 161 19.64 -6.44 5.51
C VAL A 161 20.35 -6.25 6.85
N ASN A 162 20.37 -7.30 7.67
CA ASN A 162 21.04 -7.32 8.94
C ASN A 162 22.53 -7.68 8.79
N ALA A 163 23.33 -7.43 9.82
CA ALA A 163 24.77 -7.70 9.81
C ALA A 163 25.12 -9.18 9.67
N ASP A 164 24.21 -10.08 9.98
CA ASP A 164 24.30 -11.53 9.86
C ASP A 164 23.68 -12.10 8.57
N ASP A 165 23.47 -11.25 7.58
CA ASP A 165 22.83 -11.57 6.30
C ASP A 165 21.36 -12.02 6.40
N THR A 166 20.72 -11.97 7.55
CA THR A 166 19.26 -12.13 7.68
C THR A 166 18.53 -10.86 7.18
N ARG A 167 17.21 -10.92 7.00
CA ARG A 167 16.39 -9.77 6.59
C ARG A 167 15.31 -9.49 7.62
N THR A 168 15.25 -8.24 8.04
CA THR A 168 14.09 -7.73 8.77
C THR A 168 13.11 -7.15 7.77
N VAL A 169 11.85 -7.60 7.80
CA VAL A 169 10.81 -7.18 6.87
C VAL A 169 9.69 -6.50 7.63
N HIS A 170 9.50 -5.22 7.36
CA HIS A 170 8.41 -4.42 7.90
C HIS A 170 7.26 -4.40 6.90
N LEU A 171 6.04 -4.65 7.38
CA LEU A 171 4.83 -4.67 6.57
C LEU A 171 3.92 -3.52 7.01
N HIS A 172 3.51 -2.68 6.06
CA HIS A 172 2.58 -1.58 6.30
C HIS A 172 1.43 -1.60 5.30
N ALA A 173 0.19 -1.62 5.79
CA ALA A 173 -1.00 -1.55 4.94
C ALA A 173 -1.43 -0.10 4.73
N GLY A 174 -1.49 0.33 3.47
CA GLY A 174 -1.94 1.67 3.09
C GLY A 174 -3.44 1.77 2.80
N THR A 175 -4.12 0.64 2.60
CA THR A 175 -5.54 0.59 2.21
C THR A 175 -6.28 -0.54 2.94
N ALA A 176 -7.60 -0.58 2.78
CA ALA A 176 -8.42 -1.69 3.29
C ALA A 176 -8.04 -3.05 2.66
N ALA A 177 -7.65 -3.07 1.36
CA ALA A 177 -7.13 -4.28 0.71
C ALA A 177 -5.81 -4.71 1.32
N GLY A 178 -4.93 -3.78 1.67
CA GLY A 178 -3.70 -4.04 2.40
C GLY A 178 -3.94 -4.60 3.79
N GLN A 179 -4.95 -4.13 4.52
CA GLN A 179 -5.34 -4.69 5.80
C GLN A 179 -5.82 -6.15 5.68
N ALA A 180 -6.58 -6.46 4.62
CA ALA A 180 -7.00 -7.82 4.33
C ALA A 180 -5.79 -8.75 4.04
N LEU A 181 -4.79 -8.24 3.30
CA LEU A 181 -3.53 -8.96 3.06
C LEU A 181 -2.79 -9.22 4.38
N LEU A 182 -2.61 -8.20 5.23
CA LEU A 182 -1.95 -8.36 6.53
C LEU A 182 -2.65 -9.39 7.42
N ALA A 183 -3.98 -9.37 7.46
CA ALA A 183 -4.76 -10.35 8.22
C ALA A 183 -4.50 -11.77 7.72
N GLY A 184 -4.47 -12.00 6.40
CA GLY A 184 -4.16 -13.29 5.78
C GLY A 184 -2.71 -13.74 5.98
N ILE A 185 -1.75 -12.81 6.07
CA ILE A 185 -0.34 -13.13 6.35
C ILE A 185 -0.14 -13.58 7.80
N LYS A 186 -0.91 -13.01 8.74
CA LYS A 186 -0.85 -13.33 10.17
C LYS A 186 -1.56 -14.65 10.53
N ALA A 187 -2.51 -15.12 9.72
CA ALA A 187 -3.28 -16.34 9.92
C ALA A 187 -2.46 -17.59 9.59
#